data_1877abbf863ea30b929aebaa517d604a
#
_entry.id   1877abbf863ea30b929aebaa517d604a
#
_cell.length_a   1.000
_cell.length_b   1.000
_cell.length_c   1.000
_cell.angle_alpha   90.00
_cell.angle_beta   90.00
_cell.angle_gamma   90.00
#
_symmetry.space_group_name_H-M   'P 1'
#
loop_
_entity.id
_entity.type
_entity.pdbx_description
1 polymer ?
#
loop_
_entity_poly.entity_id
_entity_poly.type
_entity_poly.pdbx_seq_one_letter_code
_entity_poly.pdbx_strand_id
1 'polypeptide(L)'
;MKIIYHCFGGTHSSVTAACIHLGLLPRDRLPKYDELIRITLFDRRDVSTIGKIVFMGKDDLGNEVYVVGRQSRPKLLYHVVEGLTDLFGIHREKIMLIDVSSYVNFLMRTGGFMSRRMGLVLLGRPIVTWGTLNNYKKIVSMVEKVLVEIKKEPDFQDIKIIKIRNPEVAC
;
A
#
# COMPACT_ATOMS: atom_id res chain seq x y z
N MET A 1 7.60 -1.82 15.09
CA MET A 1 7.71 -2.80 13.99
C MET A 1 7.81 -2.09 12.64
N LYS A 2 8.05 -2.83 11.53
CA LYS A 2 8.08 -2.31 10.17
C LYS A 2 6.87 -2.81 9.39
N ILE A 3 6.02 -1.90 8.92
CA ILE A 3 4.76 -2.18 8.24
C ILE A 3 4.91 -1.79 6.79
N ILE A 4 4.80 -2.76 5.87
CA ILE A 4 5.08 -2.55 4.46
C ILE A 4 3.81 -2.81 3.64
N TYR A 5 3.17 -1.75 3.17
CA TYR A 5 2.06 -1.83 2.22
C TYR A 5 2.59 -2.03 0.82
N HIS A 6 2.12 -3.06 0.12
CA HIS A 6 2.57 -3.34 -1.23
C HIS A 6 1.41 -3.55 -2.21
N CYS A 7 1.63 -3.15 -3.45
CA CYS A 7 0.73 -3.40 -4.58
C CYS A 7 1.56 -3.57 -5.87
N PHE A 8 0.92 -3.59 -7.02
CA PHE A 8 1.61 -3.73 -8.30
C PHE A 8 2.65 -2.61 -8.52
N GLY A 9 2.22 -1.34 -8.53
CA GLY A 9 3.07 -0.19 -8.86
C GLY A 9 3.68 0.51 -7.64
N GLY A 10 3.13 0.33 -6.44
CA GLY A 10 3.59 1.03 -5.22
C GLY A 10 3.33 2.53 -5.23
N THR A 11 2.31 3.02 -5.96
CA THR A 11 2.08 4.45 -6.19
C THR A 11 0.63 4.92 -5.98
N HIS A 12 -0.35 4.02 -5.92
CA HIS A 12 -1.76 4.38 -5.70
C HIS A 12 -2.32 3.70 -4.45
N SER A 13 -2.81 2.46 -4.54
CA SER A 13 -3.48 1.77 -3.41
C SER A 13 -2.59 1.61 -2.18
N SER A 14 -1.31 1.23 -2.33
CA SER A 14 -0.39 1.11 -1.21
C SER A 14 -0.06 2.45 -0.56
N VAL A 15 0.12 3.51 -1.38
CA VAL A 15 0.34 4.88 -0.88
C VAL A 15 -0.90 5.38 -0.14
N THR A 16 -2.10 5.18 -0.72
CA THR A 16 -3.35 5.55 -0.08
C THR A 16 -3.52 4.82 1.26
N ALA A 17 -3.28 3.52 1.31
CA ALA A 17 -3.37 2.72 2.54
C ALA A 17 -2.38 3.20 3.61
N ALA A 18 -1.13 3.46 3.23
CA ALA A 18 -0.12 4.00 4.14
C ALA A 18 -0.51 5.38 4.69
N CYS A 19 -1.06 6.27 3.85
CA CYS A 19 -1.53 7.59 4.28
C CYS A 19 -2.74 7.51 5.22
N ILE A 20 -3.67 6.58 4.99
CA ILE A 20 -4.79 6.32 5.92
C ILE A 20 -4.25 5.78 7.25
N HIS A 21 -3.30 4.87 7.21
CA HIS A 21 -2.65 4.32 8.41
C HIS A 21 -2.02 5.42 9.27
N LEU A 22 -1.28 6.33 8.63
CA LEU A 22 -0.58 7.44 9.27
C LEU A 22 -1.48 8.64 9.64
N GLY A 23 -2.81 8.57 9.40
CA GLY A 23 -3.71 9.69 9.65
C GLY A 23 -3.55 10.88 8.70
N LEU A 24 -2.77 10.73 7.63
CA LEU A 24 -2.60 11.76 6.58
C LEU A 24 -3.79 11.87 5.64
N LEU A 25 -4.65 10.86 5.62
CA LEU A 25 -5.93 10.82 4.93
C LEU A 25 -7.04 10.44 5.91
N PRO A 26 -8.25 11.00 5.77
CA PRO A 26 -9.36 10.80 6.70
C PRO A 26 -9.85 9.35 6.68
N ARG A 27 -10.30 8.82 7.84
CA ARG A 27 -10.95 7.50 7.95
C ARG A 27 -12.47 7.60 8.00
N ASP A 28 -12.98 8.73 8.43
CA ASP A 28 -14.41 9.01 8.70
C ASP A 28 -15.18 9.53 7.48
N ARG A 29 -14.47 10.05 6.47
CA ARG A 29 -15.06 10.60 5.24
C ARG A 29 -14.26 10.24 4.01
N LEU A 30 -14.81 10.49 2.83
CA LEU A 30 -14.03 10.47 1.58
C LEU A 30 -13.10 11.70 1.54
N PRO A 31 -11.85 11.54 1.14
CA PRO A 31 -10.97 12.67 0.88
C PRO A 31 -11.44 13.43 -0.36
N LYS A 32 -11.15 14.71 -0.40
CA LYS A 32 -11.31 15.51 -1.62
C LYS A 32 -10.25 15.07 -2.65
N TYR A 33 -10.52 15.33 -3.92
CA TYR A 33 -9.59 15.08 -5.02
C TYR A 33 -8.19 15.66 -4.72
N ASP A 34 -8.14 16.92 -4.28
CA ASP A 34 -6.89 17.62 -3.98
C ASP A 34 -6.11 17.01 -2.81
N GLU A 35 -6.80 16.43 -1.82
CA GLU A 35 -6.14 15.76 -0.70
C GLU A 35 -5.34 14.54 -1.17
N LEU A 36 -5.86 13.79 -2.15
CA LEU A 36 -5.14 12.66 -2.74
C LEU A 36 -3.95 13.09 -3.60
N ILE A 37 -4.13 14.07 -4.48
CA ILE A 37 -3.07 14.48 -5.42
C ILE A 37 -1.94 15.28 -4.75
N ARG A 38 -2.17 15.86 -3.56
CA ARG A 38 -1.14 16.52 -2.75
C ARG A 38 -0.16 15.53 -2.12
N ILE A 39 -0.53 14.26 -1.99
CA ILE A 39 0.39 13.23 -1.50
C ILE A 39 1.57 13.11 -2.46
N THR A 40 2.78 13.35 -1.95
CA THR A 40 4.01 13.43 -2.76
C THR A 40 4.26 12.19 -3.61
N LEU A 41 3.88 11.00 -3.13
CA LEU A 41 4.10 9.73 -3.83
C LEU A 41 2.90 9.26 -4.65
N PHE A 42 1.72 9.89 -4.49
CA PHE A 42 0.52 9.47 -5.22
C PHE A 42 0.66 9.82 -6.70
N ASP A 43 0.63 8.79 -7.55
CA ASP A 43 0.79 8.89 -9.01
C ASP A 43 2.04 9.70 -9.45
N ARG A 44 3.13 9.66 -8.68
CA ARG A 44 4.38 10.37 -9.00
C ARG A 44 5.62 9.49 -9.06
N ARG A 45 5.51 8.21 -8.69
CA ARG A 45 6.64 7.28 -8.75
C ARG A 45 6.82 6.77 -10.17
N ASP A 46 8.06 6.79 -10.62
CA ASP A 46 8.45 6.21 -11.89
C ASP A 46 8.47 4.67 -11.84
N VAL A 47 8.33 4.03 -13.00
CA VAL A 47 8.45 2.57 -13.17
C VAL A 47 9.84 2.07 -12.75
N SER A 48 10.88 2.88 -12.90
CA SER A 48 12.26 2.60 -12.45
C SER A 48 12.37 2.44 -10.92
N THR A 49 11.38 2.92 -10.14
CA THR A 49 11.38 2.80 -8.68
C THR A 49 10.67 1.54 -8.16
N ILE A 50 10.25 0.65 -9.04
CA ILE A 50 9.66 -0.64 -8.66
C ILE A 50 10.71 -1.46 -7.88
N GLY A 51 10.27 -2.08 -6.78
CA GLY A 51 11.16 -2.79 -5.85
C GLY A 51 11.79 -1.90 -4.78
N LYS A 52 11.81 -0.57 -4.96
CA LYS A 52 12.32 0.34 -3.95
C LYS A 52 11.32 0.48 -2.81
N ILE A 53 11.72 0.08 -1.62
CA ILE A 53 10.97 0.29 -0.37
C ILE A 53 11.12 1.75 0.03
N VAL A 54 10.01 2.46 0.23
CA VAL A 54 10.02 3.90 0.57
C VAL A 54 9.34 4.10 1.92
N PHE A 55 10.04 4.78 2.81
CA PHE A 55 9.52 5.20 4.11
C PHE A 55 8.46 6.28 3.94
N MET A 56 7.33 6.12 4.65
CA MET A 56 6.17 7.02 4.61
C MET A 56 6.02 7.83 5.90
N GLY A 57 6.45 7.28 7.02
CA GLY A 57 6.31 7.91 8.34
C GLY A 57 6.28 6.89 9.47
N LYS A 58 6.08 7.39 10.69
CA LYS A 58 5.81 6.58 11.88
C LYS A 58 4.37 6.80 12.33
N ASP A 59 3.71 5.72 12.78
CA ASP A 59 2.39 5.81 13.39
C ASP A 59 2.47 6.22 14.86
N ASP A 60 1.31 6.40 15.50
CA ASP A 60 1.20 6.81 16.92
C ASP A 60 1.80 5.78 17.90
N LEU A 61 2.01 4.54 17.46
CA LEU A 61 2.65 3.47 18.24
C LEU A 61 4.17 3.38 17.97
N GLY A 62 4.72 4.28 17.15
CA GLY A 62 6.13 4.30 16.77
C GLY A 62 6.50 3.28 15.69
N ASN A 63 5.55 2.60 15.07
CA ASN A 63 5.81 1.68 13.96
C ASN A 63 6.19 2.44 12.70
N GLU A 64 7.16 1.93 11.97
CA GLU A 64 7.61 2.51 10.71
C GLU A 64 6.78 1.99 9.55
N VAL A 65 6.15 2.89 8.80
CA VAL A 65 5.28 2.56 7.67
C VAL A 65 6.01 2.79 6.35
N TYR A 66 5.97 1.79 5.48
CA TYR A 66 6.63 1.79 4.18
C TYR A 66 5.67 1.42 3.06
N VAL A 67 6.06 1.75 1.82
CA VAL A 67 5.37 1.31 0.60
C VAL A 67 6.35 0.72 -0.40
N VAL A 68 5.91 -0.29 -1.17
CA VAL A 68 6.70 -0.88 -2.25
C VAL A 68 5.82 -1.33 -3.41
N GLY A 69 6.32 -1.14 -4.64
CA GLY A 69 5.78 -1.72 -5.86
C GLY A 69 6.49 -3.04 -6.17
N ARG A 70 5.72 -4.14 -6.38
CA ARG A 70 6.28 -5.48 -6.56
C ARG A 70 5.94 -6.12 -7.91
N GLN A 71 5.26 -5.37 -8.78
CA GLN A 71 4.65 -5.89 -10.02
C GLN A 71 3.74 -7.11 -9.75
N SER A 72 3.80 -8.12 -10.61
CA SER A 72 3.02 -9.36 -10.48
C SER A 72 3.72 -10.44 -9.62
N ARG A 73 4.75 -10.07 -8.85
CA ARG A 73 5.63 -11.02 -8.15
C ARG A 73 5.58 -10.89 -6.61
N PRO A 74 4.42 -11.14 -5.95
CA PRO A 74 4.34 -11.03 -4.49
C PRO A 74 5.24 -12.02 -3.76
N LYS A 75 5.35 -13.26 -4.26
CA LYS A 75 6.22 -14.29 -3.66
C LYS A 75 7.70 -13.87 -3.67
N LEU A 76 8.16 -13.21 -4.75
CA LEU A 76 9.52 -12.70 -4.81
C LEU A 76 9.80 -11.67 -3.73
N LEU A 77 8.87 -10.72 -3.50
CA LEU A 77 8.99 -9.74 -2.42
C LEU A 77 9.12 -10.44 -1.06
N TYR A 78 8.29 -11.44 -0.79
CA TYR A 78 8.31 -12.18 0.47
C TYR A 78 9.64 -12.91 0.67
N HIS A 79 10.12 -13.67 -0.33
CA HIS A 79 11.39 -14.39 -0.24
C HIS A 79 12.59 -13.45 -0.11
N VAL A 80 12.56 -12.28 -0.80
CA VAL A 80 13.65 -11.30 -0.68
C VAL A 80 13.67 -10.68 0.72
N VAL A 81 12.52 -10.29 1.25
CA VAL A 81 12.44 -9.74 2.61
C VAL A 81 12.90 -10.78 3.63
N GLU A 82 12.43 -12.02 3.51
CA GLU A 82 12.83 -13.13 4.37
C GLU A 82 14.34 -13.38 4.31
N GLY A 83 14.91 -13.54 3.12
CA GLY A 83 16.34 -13.74 2.96
C GLY A 83 17.21 -12.59 3.47
N LEU A 84 16.76 -11.34 3.29
CA LEU A 84 17.47 -10.18 3.83
C LEU A 84 17.38 -10.11 5.36
N THR A 85 16.25 -10.49 5.96
CA THR A 85 16.15 -10.55 7.43
C THR A 85 17.12 -11.57 8.01
N ASP A 86 17.27 -12.73 7.36
CA ASP A 86 18.23 -13.76 7.77
C ASP A 86 19.68 -13.29 7.60
N LEU A 87 19.98 -12.71 6.43
CA LEU A 87 21.32 -12.25 6.10
C LEU A 87 21.83 -11.15 7.07
N PHE A 88 20.96 -10.25 7.48
CA PHE A 88 21.31 -9.12 8.35
C PHE A 88 20.94 -9.32 9.82
N GLY A 89 20.46 -10.48 10.23
CA GLY A 89 20.05 -10.77 11.61
C GLY A 89 18.89 -9.88 12.09
N ILE A 90 18.00 -9.48 11.18
CA ILE A 90 16.84 -8.66 11.54
C ILE A 90 15.76 -9.58 12.11
N HIS A 91 15.16 -9.17 13.21
CA HIS A 91 14.06 -9.90 13.82
C HIS A 91 12.84 -9.96 12.90
N ARG A 92 12.49 -11.16 12.41
CA ARG A 92 11.38 -11.40 11.46
C ARG A 92 10.03 -11.01 12.04
N GLU A 93 9.82 -11.23 13.33
CA GLU A 93 8.59 -10.91 14.07
C GLU A 93 8.23 -9.42 14.08
N LYS A 94 9.18 -8.56 13.67
CA LYS A 94 8.97 -7.10 13.59
C LYS A 94 8.60 -6.60 12.20
N ILE A 95 8.30 -7.51 11.26
CA ILE A 95 7.97 -7.15 9.87
C ILE A 95 6.57 -7.64 9.49
N MET A 96 5.74 -6.72 9.01
CA MET A 96 4.40 -7.01 8.51
C MET A 96 4.29 -6.59 7.03
N LEU A 97 3.97 -7.54 6.15
CA LEU A 97 3.74 -7.33 4.72
C LEU A 97 2.25 -7.35 4.41
N ILE A 98 1.71 -6.26 3.84
CA ILE A 98 0.28 -6.08 3.60
C ILE A 98 0.00 -5.92 2.11
N ASP A 99 -0.69 -6.89 1.51
CA ASP A 99 -1.07 -6.87 0.10
C ASP A 99 -2.35 -6.06 -0.12
N VAL A 100 -2.23 -4.91 -0.77
CA VAL A 100 -3.34 -4.02 -1.09
C VAL A 100 -3.87 -4.22 -2.52
N SER A 101 -3.33 -5.17 -3.28
CA SER A 101 -3.68 -5.35 -4.70
C SER A 101 -5.12 -5.81 -4.94
N SER A 102 -5.73 -6.52 -3.98
CA SER A 102 -7.14 -6.92 -4.04
C SER A 102 -8.13 -5.74 -3.98
N TYR A 103 -7.65 -4.56 -3.61
CA TYR A 103 -8.44 -3.32 -3.52
C TYR A 103 -8.27 -2.42 -4.74
N VAL A 104 -7.58 -2.89 -5.78
CA VAL A 104 -7.38 -2.16 -7.03
C VAL A 104 -8.52 -2.48 -8.00
N ASN A 105 -9.35 -1.48 -8.33
CA ASN A 105 -10.42 -1.60 -9.32
C ASN A 105 -9.91 -1.35 -10.75
N PHE A 106 -10.81 -1.53 -11.73
CA PHE A 106 -10.51 -1.35 -13.15
C PHE A 106 -10.02 0.08 -13.46
N LEU A 107 -10.66 1.11 -12.89
CA LEU A 107 -10.27 2.51 -13.10
C LEU A 107 -8.86 2.80 -12.58
N MET A 108 -8.50 2.23 -11.43
CA MET A 108 -7.12 2.37 -10.91
C MET A 108 -6.10 1.67 -11.81
N ARG A 109 -6.46 0.53 -12.42
CA ARG A 109 -5.57 -0.18 -13.36
C ARG A 109 -5.37 0.60 -14.63
N THR A 110 -6.45 1.02 -15.29
CA THR A 110 -6.41 1.76 -16.56
C THR A 110 -5.79 3.13 -16.39
N GLY A 111 -6.25 3.92 -15.41
CA GLY A 111 -5.71 5.24 -15.14
C GLY A 111 -4.23 5.21 -14.74
N GLY A 112 -3.84 4.25 -13.89
CA GLY A 112 -2.45 4.06 -13.49
C GLY A 112 -1.55 3.60 -14.65
N PHE A 113 -2.06 2.75 -15.54
CA PHE A 113 -1.35 2.34 -16.75
C PHE A 113 -1.14 3.54 -17.71
N MET A 114 -2.21 4.30 -17.98
CA MET A 114 -2.14 5.50 -18.82
C MET A 114 -1.17 6.53 -18.25
N SER A 115 -1.28 6.84 -16.95
CA SER A 115 -0.46 7.85 -16.30
C SER A 115 1.01 7.43 -16.22
N ARG A 116 1.30 6.18 -15.75
CA ARG A 116 2.66 5.77 -15.41
C ARG A 116 3.40 5.02 -16.51
N ARG A 117 2.70 4.30 -17.36
CA ARG A 117 3.35 3.49 -18.41
C ARG A 117 3.30 4.13 -19.78
N MET A 118 2.20 4.83 -20.11
CA MET A 118 2.06 5.56 -21.36
C MET A 118 2.49 7.03 -21.27
N GLY A 119 2.76 7.56 -20.07
CA GLY A 119 3.11 8.96 -19.87
C GLY A 119 1.94 9.95 -20.03
N LEU A 120 0.71 9.47 -20.26
CA LEU A 120 -0.49 10.28 -20.43
C LEU A 120 -1.02 10.78 -19.08
N VAL A 121 -0.20 11.53 -18.35
CA VAL A 121 -0.48 11.94 -16.95
C VAL A 121 -1.76 12.77 -16.84
N LEU A 122 -2.01 13.67 -17.79
CA LEU A 122 -3.18 14.55 -17.79
C LEU A 122 -4.50 13.79 -17.85
N LEU A 123 -4.54 12.66 -18.54
CA LEU A 123 -5.72 11.81 -18.67
C LEU A 123 -5.74 10.70 -17.60
N GLY A 124 -4.61 10.05 -17.37
CA GLY A 124 -4.51 8.91 -16.44
C GLY A 124 -4.69 9.29 -14.98
N ARG A 125 -4.14 10.43 -14.55
CA ARG A 125 -4.21 10.87 -13.15
C ARG A 125 -5.65 11.14 -12.67
N PRO A 126 -6.52 11.85 -13.38
CA PRO A 126 -7.92 11.96 -12.98
C PRO A 126 -8.62 10.61 -12.86
N ILE A 127 -8.42 9.71 -13.82
CA ILE A 127 -9.04 8.39 -13.85
C ILE A 127 -8.59 7.55 -12.65
N VAL A 128 -7.29 7.48 -12.36
CA VAL A 128 -6.77 6.71 -11.24
C VAL A 128 -7.19 7.31 -9.89
N THR A 129 -7.25 8.64 -9.79
CA THR A 129 -7.72 9.31 -8.58
C THR A 129 -9.18 8.98 -8.31
N TRP A 130 -10.03 9.06 -9.34
CA TRP A 130 -11.44 8.69 -9.23
C TRP A 130 -11.65 7.21 -8.88
N GLY A 131 -10.85 6.33 -9.51
CA GLY A 131 -10.83 4.92 -9.15
C GLY A 131 -10.43 4.67 -7.70
N THR A 132 -9.48 5.45 -7.17
CA THR A 132 -9.06 5.38 -5.77
C THR A 132 -10.17 5.85 -4.84
N LEU A 133 -10.85 6.97 -5.15
CA LEU A 133 -11.99 7.47 -4.39
C LEU A 133 -13.14 6.45 -4.33
N ASN A 134 -13.45 5.79 -5.45
CA ASN A 134 -14.50 4.76 -5.49
C ASN A 134 -14.21 3.57 -4.56
N ASN A 135 -12.94 3.21 -4.39
CA ASN A 135 -12.55 2.09 -3.52
C ASN A 135 -12.06 2.54 -2.14
N TYR A 136 -12.12 3.84 -1.85
CA TYR A 136 -11.52 4.43 -0.65
C TYR A 136 -12.03 3.79 0.64
N LYS A 137 -13.34 3.66 0.81
CA LYS A 137 -13.96 3.04 2.00
C LYS A 137 -13.49 1.61 2.22
N LYS A 138 -13.27 0.84 1.13
CA LYS A 138 -12.76 -0.53 1.21
C LYS A 138 -11.29 -0.55 1.68
N ILE A 139 -10.48 0.42 1.22
CA ILE A 139 -9.10 0.59 1.68
C ILE A 139 -9.07 1.01 3.15
N VAL A 140 -9.94 1.93 3.59
CA VAL A 140 -10.09 2.30 5.00
C VAL A 140 -10.41 1.07 5.87
N SER A 141 -11.44 0.31 5.52
CA SER A 141 -11.82 -0.90 6.27
C SER A 141 -10.68 -1.93 6.35
N MET A 142 -9.88 -2.05 5.30
CA MET A 142 -8.69 -2.89 5.32
C MET A 142 -7.63 -2.37 6.30
N VAL A 143 -7.33 -1.07 6.27
CA VAL A 143 -6.36 -0.44 7.17
C VAL A 143 -6.82 -0.55 8.63
N GLU A 144 -8.10 -0.37 8.92
CA GLU A 144 -8.65 -0.54 10.26
C GLU A 144 -8.43 -1.96 10.80
N LYS A 145 -8.64 -2.99 9.96
CA LYS A 145 -8.33 -4.38 10.33
C LYS A 145 -6.84 -4.57 10.63
N VAL A 146 -5.96 -3.97 9.84
CA VAL A 146 -4.51 -4.00 10.10
C VAL A 146 -4.18 -3.33 11.44
N LEU A 147 -4.76 -2.15 11.72
CA LEU A 147 -4.54 -1.45 12.98
C LEU A 147 -5.03 -2.24 14.20
N VAL A 148 -6.16 -2.95 14.06
CA VAL A 148 -6.65 -3.86 15.13
C VAL A 148 -5.68 -5.01 15.33
N GLU A 149 -5.15 -5.58 14.25
CA GLU A 149 -4.22 -6.71 14.30
C GLU A 149 -2.89 -6.33 14.96
N ILE A 150 -2.35 -5.14 14.65
CA ILE A 150 -1.14 -4.60 15.29
C ILE A 150 -1.32 -4.44 16.80
N LYS A 151 -2.52 -4.03 17.26
CA LYS A 151 -2.81 -3.85 18.68
C LYS A 151 -2.98 -5.17 19.42
N LYS A 152 -3.47 -6.23 18.76
CA LYS A 152 -3.69 -7.54 19.37
C LYS A 152 -2.40 -8.33 19.57
N GLU A 153 -1.52 -8.28 18.60
CA GLU A 153 -0.27 -9.02 18.58
C GLU A 153 0.90 -8.07 18.27
N PRO A 154 1.47 -7.42 19.28
CA PRO A 154 2.61 -6.51 19.06
C PRO A 154 3.89 -7.26 18.67
N ASP A 155 4.01 -8.55 18.99
CA ASP A 155 5.14 -9.42 18.64
C ASP A 155 4.66 -10.68 17.92
N PHE A 156 5.17 -10.92 16.71
CA PHE A 156 4.91 -12.12 15.90
C PHE A 156 6.09 -13.10 16.02
N GLN A 157 5.85 -14.40 15.77
CA GLN A 157 6.92 -15.39 15.75
C GLN A 157 7.70 -15.40 14.43
N ASP A 158 7.13 -14.80 13.37
CA ASP A 158 7.74 -14.72 12.02
C ASP A 158 7.20 -13.52 11.24
N ILE A 159 7.70 -13.29 10.00
CA ILE A 159 7.17 -12.24 9.12
C ILE A 159 5.68 -12.44 8.90
N LYS A 160 4.88 -11.49 9.35
CA LYS A 160 3.42 -11.56 9.20
C LYS A 160 2.99 -11.09 7.82
N ILE A 161 2.46 -12.00 7.01
CA ILE A 161 1.91 -11.71 5.68
C ILE A 161 0.40 -11.58 5.78
N ILE A 162 -0.12 -10.37 5.63
CA ILE A 162 -1.56 -10.10 5.67
C ILE A 162 -2.10 -9.99 4.24
N LYS A 163 -2.92 -10.98 3.85
CA LYS A 163 -3.73 -10.96 2.64
C LYS A 163 -5.20 -10.82 3.03
N ILE A 164 -5.64 -9.60 3.21
CA ILE A 164 -7.06 -9.35 3.47
C ILE A 164 -7.77 -9.44 2.11
N ARG A 165 -8.52 -10.52 1.87
CA ARG A 165 -9.34 -10.66 0.66
C ARG A 165 -10.47 -9.65 0.70
N ASN A 166 -10.69 -8.95 -0.41
CA ASN A 166 -11.91 -8.18 -0.60
C ASN A 166 -13.08 -9.17 -0.73
N PRO A 167 -14.08 -9.15 0.15
CA PRO A 167 -15.20 -10.11 0.10
C PRO A 167 -16.01 -10.05 -1.19
N GLU A 168 -15.91 -8.98 -1.98
CA GLU A 168 -16.63 -8.80 -3.24
C GLU A 168 -15.89 -9.35 -4.49
N VAL A 169 -14.69 -9.90 -4.35
CA VAL A 169 -13.90 -10.50 -5.44
C VAL A 169 -13.90 -12.03 -5.31
N ALA A 170 -15.05 -12.60 -4.95
CA ALA A 170 -15.30 -14.02 -5.02
C ALA A 170 -16.17 -14.28 -6.26
N CYS A 171 -15.52 -14.36 -7.43
CA CYS A 171 -15.98 -15.07 -8.62
C CYS A 171 -14.81 -15.27 -9.56
#